data_e6ad3b5ba73b619f1848399495d3b19c
#
_entry.id   e6ad3b5ba73b619f1848399495d3b19c
#
_cell.length_a   1.000
_cell.length_b   1.000
_cell.length_c   1.000
_cell.angle_alpha   90.00
_cell.angle_beta   90.00
_cell.angle_gamma   90.00
#
_symmetry.space_group_name_H-M   'P 1'
#
loop_
_entity.id
_entity.type
_entity.pdbx_description
1 polymer ?
#
loop_
_entity_poly.entity_id
_entity_poly.type
_entity_poly.pdbx_seq_one_letter_code
_entity_poly.pdbx_strand_id
1 'polypeptide(L)'
;NEVFSNKRADVLVCDGFVGNIVLKEAESFYMITRRLGLKHPYLDCFNFENYGGTPVLGVNAPVIIGHGISNGRAINNMIRQTSKVIASALCAKFKEAFHV
;
A
#
# COMPACT_ATOMS: atom_id res chain seq x y z
N ASN A 1 12.26 1.24 15.58
CA ASN A 1 11.15 1.74 16.41
C ASN A 1 10.36 2.90 15.77
N GLU A 2 10.75 3.37 14.58
CA GLU A 2 10.23 4.60 13.98
C GLU A 2 9.50 4.38 12.68
N VAL A 3 9.19 3.12 12.34
CA VAL A 3 8.52 2.77 11.07
C VAL A 3 7.18 3.49 10.90
N PHE A 4 6.43 3.67 11.99
CA PHE A 4 5.13 4.29 11.98
C PHE A 4 5.02 5.59 12.78
N SER A 5 6.01 5.90 13.62
CA SER A 5 5.92 7.02 14.57
C SER A 5 6.65 8.30 14.16
N ASN A 6 7.66 8.19 13.30
CA ASN A 6 8.46 9.32 12.85
C ASN A 6 8.75 9.24 11.35
N LYS A 7 8.51 10.34 10.67
CA LYS A 7 8.80 10.46 9.24
C LYS A 7 10.29 10.76 9.02
N ARG A 8 11.15 9.78 9.26
CA ARG A 8 12.59 9.89 8.97
C ARG A 8 12.98 9.49 7.56
N ALA A 9 12.08 8.80 6.85
CA ALA A 9 12.30 8.38 5.48
C ALA A 9 10.97 8.42 4.72
N ASP A 10 11.03 8.67 3.44
CA ASP A 10 9.86 8.64 2.56
C ASP A 10 9.58 7.22 2.05
N VAL A 11 10.62 6.39 1.97
CA VAL A 11 10.55 5.00 1.51
C VAL A 11 11.39 4.12 2.41
N LEU A 12 10.83 2.98 2.81
CA LEU A 12 11.52 1.95 3.56
C LEU A 12 11.65 0.70 2.68
N VAL A 13 12.88 0.33 2.36
CA VAL A 13 13.18 -0.87 1.57
C VAL A 13 13.49 -2.02 2.51
N CYS A 14 12.84 -3.15 2.32
CA CYS A 14 13.08 -4.36 3.09
C CYS A 14 12.85 -5.61 2.23
N ASP A 15 13.25 -6.77 2.76
CA ASP A 15 12.92 -8.07 2.17
C ASP A 15 11.39 -8.25 2.09
N GLY A 16 10.92 -8.86 1.00
CA GLY A 16 9.49 -9.03 0.73
C GLY A 16 8.76 -9.88 1.78
N PHE A 17 9.42 -10.89 2.33
CA PHE A 17 8.86 -11.71 3.41
C PHE A 17 8.71 -10.91 4.70
N VAL A 18 9.74 -10.18 5.09
CA VAL A 18 9.72 -9.28 6.26
C VAL A 18 8.68 -8.18 6.07
N GLY A 19 8.65 -7.54 4.91
CA GLY A 19 7.67 -6.52 4.60
C GLY A 19 6.23 -7.02 4.68
N ASN A 20 5.97 -8.22 4.18
CA ASN A 20 4.66 -8.85 4.27
C ASN A 20 4.24 -9.12 5.74
N ILE A 21 5.16 -9.58 6.58
CA ILE A 21 4.88 -9.78 8.02
C ILE A 21 4.52 -8.45 8.68
N VAL A 22 5.30 -7.39 8.44
CA VAL A 22 5.03 -6.05 9.00
C VAL A 22 3.66 -5.53 8.58
N LEU A 23 3.29 -5.71 7.30
CA LEU A 23 1.97 -5.30 6.81
C LEU A 23 0.84 -6.10 7.45
N LYS A 24 1.00 -7.42 7.60
CA LYS A 24 0.01 -8.28 8.28
C LYS A 24 -0.15 -7.93 9.75
N GLU A 25 0.94 -7.60 10.41
CA GLU A 25 0.92 -7.15 11.81
C GLU A 25 0.16 -5.81 11.93
N ALA A 26 0.47 -4.83 11.07
CA ALA A 26 -0.22 -3.55 11.05
C ALA A 26 -1.73 -3.70 10.77
N GLU A 27 -2.12 -4.53 9.81
CA GLU A 27 -3.51 -4.87 9.52
C GLU A 27 -4.22 -5.48 10.75
N SER A 28 -3.54 -6.39 11.43
CA SER A 28 -4.08 -7.05 12.64
C SER A 28 -4.30 -6.04 13.78
N PHE A 29 -3.36 -5.15 14.00
CA PHE A 29 -3.52 -4.06 14.99
C PHE A 29 -4.67 -3.13 14.62
N TYR A 30 -4.82 -2.78 13.36
CA TYR A 30 -5.97 -2.00 12.89
C TYR A 30 -7.30 -2.69 13.23
N MET A 31 -7.40 -4.00 13.00
CA MET A 31 -8.59 -4.77 13.35
C MET A 31 -8.87 -4.76 14.85
N ILE A 32 -7.83 -4.84 15.69
CA ILE A 32 -7.96 -4.72 17.15
C ILE A 32 -8.49 -3.35 17.55
N THR A 33 -7.91 -2.27 17.01
CA THR A 33 -8.37 -0.91 17.31
C THR A 33 -9.83 -0.71 16.94
N ARG A 34 -10.27 -1.27 15.80
CA ARG A 34 -11.67 -1.23 15.38
C ARG A 34 -12.60 -1.97 16.35
N ARG A 35 -12.20 -3.15 16.82
CA ARG A 35 -12.96 -3.92 17.82
C ARG A 35 -13.09 -3.20 19.15
N LEU A 36 -12.06 -2.43 19.52
CA LEU A 36 -12.05 -1.61 20.73
C LEU A 36 -12.84 -0.29 20.58
N GLY A 37 -13.38 -0.02 19.39
CA GLY A 37 -14.12 1.22 19.11
C GLY A 37 -13.24 2.45 18.96
N LEU A 38 -11.92 2.27 18.81
CA LEU A 38 -11.00 3.38 18.59
C LEU A 38 -11.14 3.87 17.15
N LYS A 39 -11.32 5.17 16.99
CA LYS A 39 -11.46 5.84 15.69
C LYS A 39 -10.51 7.02 15.63
N HIS A 40 -9.64 7.03 14.63
CA HIS A 40 -8.76 8.15 14.37
C HIS A 40 -8.32 8.09 12.89
N PRO A 41 -8.25 9.25 12.18
CA PRO A 41 -7.84 9.26 10.76
C PRO A 41 -6.49 8.59 10.49
N TYR A 42 -5.55 8.69 11.43
CA TYR A 42 -4.26 8.01 11.33
C TYR A 42 -4.40 6.49 11.31
N LEU A 43 -5.31 5.93 12.12
CA LEU A 43 -5.56 4.49 12.15
C LEU A 43 -6.18 3.99 10.84
N ASP A 44 -6.99 4.81 10.18
CA ASP A 44 -7.59 4.47 8.89
C ASP A 44 -6.56 4.32 7.77
N CYS A 45 -5.34 4.85 7.94
CA CYS A 45 -4.23 4.62 7.02
C CYS A 45 -3.80 3.14 6.96
N PHE A 46 -4.13 2.33 7.97
CA PHE A 46 -3.82 0.89 8.00
C PHE A 46 -4.94 0.03 7.43
N ASN A 47 -6.03 0.64 6.96
CA ASN A 47 -7.10 -0.10 6.31
C ASN A 47 -6.77 -0.33 4.83
N PHE A 48 -6.47 -1.58 4.46
CA PHE A 48 -6.15 -1.94 3.08
C PHE A 48 -7.28 -1.63 2.08
N GLU A 49 -8.53 -1.62 2.51
CA GLU A 49 -9.68 -1.31 1.65
C GLU A 49 -9.62 0.11 1.07
N ASN A 50 -8.98 1.05 1.79
CA ASN A 50 -8.83 2.43 1.35
C ASN A 50 -7.88 2.58 0.16
N TYR A 51 -6.93 1.67 0.04
CA TYR A 51 -5.94 1.65 -1.05
C TYR A 51 -6.32 0.68 -2.16
N GLY A 52 -6.98 -0.40 -1.81
CA GLY A 52 -7.39 -1.47 -2.69
C GLY A 52 -6.28 -2.43 -3.08
N GLY A 53 -5.09 -1.93 -3.33
CA GLY A 53 -3.93 -2.73 -3.71
C GLY A 53 -2.65 -1.92 -3.77
N THR A 54 -1.56 -2.60 -4.12
CA THR A 54 -0.22 -2.02 -4.15
C THR A 54 0.35 -2.10 -5.57
N PRO A 55 0.89 -1.00 -6.13
CA PRO A 55 1.55 -1.04 -7.42
C PRO A 55 2.86 -1.82 -7.36
N VAL A 56 3.11 -2.65 -8.37
CA VAL A 56 4.39 -3.31 -8.58
C VAL A 56 5.33 -2.32 -9.26
N LEU A 57 6.53 -2.14 -8.70
CA LEU A 57 7.55 -1.25 -9.25
C LEU A 57 8.52 -2.02 -10.14
N GLY A 58 9.13 -1.33 -11.12
CA GLY A 58 10.13 -1.91 -12.00
C GLY A 58 9.57 -2.76 -13.15
N VAL A 59 8.27 -2.67 -13.42
CA VAL A 59 7.62 -3.35 -14.55
C VAL A 59 7.25 -2.37 -15.65
N ASN A 60 7.06 -2.88 -16.88
CA ASN A 60 6.83 -2.05 -18.07
C ASN A 60 5.40 -1.54 -18.24
N ALA A 61 4.47 -2.09 -17.46
CA ALA A 61 3.06 -1.70 -17.48
C ALA A 61 2.52 -1.64 -16.06
N PRO A 62 1.47 -0.86 -15.79
CA PRO A 62 0.83 -0.82 -14.48
C PRO A 62 0.33 -2.20 -14.06
N VAL A 63 0.79 -2.68 -12.92
CA VAL A 63 0.33 -3.90 -12.25
C VAL A 63 0.01 -3.56 -10.81
N ILE A 64 -1.21 -3.84 -10.39
CA ILE A 64 -1.67 -3.61 -9.02
C ILE A 64 -1.99 -4.95 -8.39
N ILE A 65 -1.35 -5.27 -7.27
CA ILE A 65 -1.63 -6.47 -6.50
C ILE A 65 -2.67 -6.15 -5.43
N GLY A 66 -3.79 -6.86 -5.46
CA GLY A 66 -4.84 -6.77 -4.46
C GLY A 66 -4.66 -7.78 -3.34
N HIS A 67 -5.46 -7.62 -2.29
CA HIS A 67 -5.54 -8.55 -1.17
C HIS A 67 -6.43 -9.74 -1.51
N GLY A 68 -6.10 -10.95 -1.02
CA GLY A 68 -6.88 -12.16 -1.29
C GLY A 68 -8.31 -12.11 -0.75
N ILE A 69 -8.58 -11.27 0.26
CA ILE A 69 -9.90 -11.04 0.86
C ILE A 69 -10.56 -9.75 0.38
N SER A 70 -10.13 -9.21 -0.77
CA SER A 70 -10.68 -7.95 -1.31
C SER A 70 -12.18 -8.04 -1.53
N ASN A 71 -12.89 -7.02 -1.05
CA ASN A 71 -14.31 -6.81 -1.31
C ASN A 71 -14.53 -5.82 -2.45
N GLY A 72 -15.77 -5.51 -2.77
CA GLY A 72 -16.12 -4.56 -3.84
C GLY A 72 -15.51 -3.17 -3.65
N ARG A 73 -15.41 -2.68 -2.42
CA ARG A 73 -14.77 -1.40 -2.09
C ARG A 73 -13.27 -1.43 -2.39
N ALA A 74 -12.58 -2.49 -1.96
CA ALA A 74 -11.16 -2.67 -2.24
C ALA A 74 -10.88 -2.75 -3.74
N ILE A 75 -11.68 -3.49 -4.49
CA ILE A 75 -11.56 -3.62 -5.94
C ILE A 75 -11.80 -2.26 -6.64
N ASN A 76 -12.83 -1.52 -6.24
CA ASN A 76 -13.08 -0.19 -6.78
C ASN A 76 -11.90 0.76 -6.55
N ASN A 77 -11.32 0.76 -5.34
CA ASN A 77 -10.16 1.58 -5.03
C ASN A 77 -8.91 1.11 -5.77
N MET A 78 -8.77 -0.19 -6.02
CA MET A 78 -7.69 -0.75 -6.84
C MET A 78 -7.75 -0.23 -8.29
N ILE A 79 -8.95 -0.19 -8.88
CA ILE A 79 -9.17 0.37 -10.23
C ILE A 79 -8.81 1.85 -10.24
N ARG A 80 -9.26 2.61 -9.25
CA ARG A 80 -8.92 4.04 -9.12
C ARG A 80 -7.42 4.26 -8.95
N GLN A 81 -6.74 3.41 -8.19
CA GLN A 81 -5.31 3.48 -8.02
C GLN A 81 -4.56 3.17 -9.32
N THR A 82 -5.02 2.20 -10.08
CA THR A 82 -4.49 1.89 -11.41
C THR A 82 -4.57 3.11 -12.32
N SER A 83 -5.70 3.80 -12.34
CA SER A 83 -5.88 5.04 -13.10
C SER A 83 -4.88 6.13 -12.68
N LYS A 84 -4.62 6.28 -11.38
CA LYS A 84 -3.62 7.23 -10.87
C LYS A 84 -2.19 6.84 -11.28
N VAL A 85 -1.86 5.55 -11.24
CA VAL A 85 -0.54 5.04 -11.68
C VAL A 85 -0.32 5.33 -13.15
N ILE A 86 -1.33 5.13 -14.00
CA ILE A 86 -1.27 5.46 -15.43
C ILE A 86 -1.07 6.96 -15.63
N ALA A 87 -1.89 7.79 -14.98
CA ALA A 87 -1.85 9.25 -15.11
C ALA A 87 -0.51 9.84 -14.63
N SER A 88 0.11 9.23 -13.62
CA SER A 88 1.43 9.66 -13.10
C SER A 88 2.61 9.25 -13.97
N ALA A 89 2.39 8.40 -14.98
CA ALA A 89 3.43 7.77 -15.81
C ALA A 89 4.52 7.06 -14.96
N LEU A 90 4.11 6.40 -13.86
CA LEU A 90 5.02 5.80 -12.88
C LEU A 90 6.02 4.84 -13.53
N CYS A 91 5.56 3.95 -14.41
CA CYS A 91 6.44 2.97 -15.07
C CYS A 91 7.51 3.63 -15.95
N ALA A 92 7.14 4.69 -16.68
CA ALA A 92 8.07 5.42 -17.53
C ALA A 92 9.10 6.18 -16.68
N LYS A 93 8.66 6.88 -15.64
CA LYS A 93 9.55 7.58 -14.71
C LYS A 93 10.51 6.63 -14.00
N PHE A 94 10.02 5.47 -13.61
CA PHE A 94 10.85 4.44 -12.96
C PHE A 94 11.92 3.93 -13.91
N LYS A 95 11.54 3.63 -15.16
CA LYS A 95 12.47 3.21 -16.21
C LYS A 95 13.55 4.26 -16.47
N GLU A 96 13.16 5.52 -16.58
CA GLU A 96 14.09 6.63 -16.79
C GLU A 96 15.06 6.81 -15.61
N ALA A 97 14.54 6.79 -14.37
CA ALA A 97 15.34 6.98 -13.16
C ALA A 97 16.41 5.89 -12.96
N PHE A 98 16.13 4.66 -13.37
CA PHE A 98 17.04 3.52 -13.19
C PHE A 98 17.72 3.06 -14.50
N HIS A 99 17.54 3.77 -15.61
CA HIS A 99 18.12 3.45 -16.92
C HIS A 99 17.86 1.99 -17.37
N VAL A 100 16.67 1.53 -17.11
CA VAL A 100 16.28 0.12 -17.41
C VAL A 100 15.52 0.03 -18.73
#